data_65cbce84cbb72aafcfaf52e2e8b94b3d
#
_entry.id   65cbce84cbb72aafcfaf52e2e8b94b3d
#
_cell.length_a   1.000
_cell.length_b   1.000
_cell.length_c   1.000
_cell.angle_alpha   90.00
_cell.angle_beta   90.00
_cell.angle_gamma   90.00
#
_symmetry.space_group_name_H-M   'P 1'
#
loop_
_entity.id
_entity.type
_entity.pdbx_description
1 polymer ?
#
loop_
_entity_poly.entity_id
_entity_poly.type
_entity_poly.pdbx_seq_one_letter_code
_entity_poly.pdbx_strand_id
1 'polypeptide(L)'
;MLRGRTLPAEDQRILSAFASQVAVAYRQRQLLQAAAAAVPLAEADRMRTALLNAVGHDLRTPLAAAKAAVSGLRSPGITWSYEDRAELLGNADEALDRLSTLVTNLLDLSRLQAGALSVVPRPVGLDDVVSMALHHEAQ
;
A
#
# COMPACT_ATOMS: atom_id res chain seq x y z
N MET A 1 -2.21 18.34 48.80
CA MET A 1 -1.95 19.56 49.56
C MET A 1 -0.57 19.43 50.21
N LEU A 2 0.50 20.06 49.70
CA LEU A 2 1.83 20.06 50.26
C LEU A 2 1.86 21.03 51.44
N ARG A 3 1.94 20.52 52.66
CA ARG A 3 2.19 21.34 53.88
C ARG A 3 3.70 21.35 54.08
N GLY A 4 4.33 22.51 53.86
CA GLY A 4 5.76 22.73 54.15
C GLY A 4 6.01 24.10 54.71
N ARG A 5 7.20 24.30 55.32
CA ARG A 5 7.67 25.62 55.79
C ARG A 5 7.72 26.56 54.60
N THR A 6 7.34 27.82 54.81
CA THR A 6 7.53 28.89 53.79
C THR A 6 9.02 29.02 53.50
N LEU A 7 9.38 28.82 52.22
CA LEU A 7 10.74 28.98 51.76
C LEU A 7 11.16 30.46 51.76
N PRO A 8 12.41 30.78 52.07
CA PRO A 8 12.96 32.14 51.85
C PRO A 8 12.74 32.59 50.43
N ALA A 9 12.59 33.91 50.24
CA ALA A 9 12.31 34.49 48.89
C ALA A 9 13.38 34.14 47.83
N GLU A 10 14.63 33.93 48.26
CA GLU A 10 15.75 33.52 47.42
C GLU A 10 15.59 32.08 46.91
N ASP A 11 15.22 31.16 47.78
CA ASP A 11 14.95 29.75 47.45
C ASP A 11 13.74 29.63 46.56
N GLN A 12 12.72 30.47 46.75
CA GLN A 12 11.54 30.50 45.88
C GLN A 12 11.88 30.90 44.41
N ARG A 13 12.81 31.85 44.25
CA ARG A 13 13.30 32.27 42.92
C ARG A 13 14.07 31.16 42.22
N ILE A 14 14.93 30.48 42.97
CA ILE A 14 15.69 29.34 42.44
C ILE A 14 14.75 28.21 42.05
N LEU A 15 13.80 27.87 42.91
CA LEU A 15 12.82 26.81 42.65
C LEU A 15 11.92 27.11 41.44
N SER A 16 11.50 28.39 41.30
CA SER A 16 10.68 28.79 40.16
C SER A 16 11.46 28.77 38.84
N ALA A 17 12.75 29.10 38.87
CA ALA A 17 13.65 29.01 37.72
C ALA A 17 13.85 27.54 37.30
N PHE A 18 14.08 26.65 38.25
CA PHE A 18 14.18 25.22 38.01
C PHE A 18 12.87 24.65 37.48
N ALA A 19 11.74 24.98 38.09
CA ALA A 19 10.42 24.52 37.66
C ALA A 19 10.12 24.98 36.22
N SER A 20 10.50 26.19 35.86
CA SER A 20 10.37 26.71 34.50
C SER A 20 11.23 25.94 33.49
N GLN A 21 12.49 25.65 33.85
CA GLN A 21 13.37 24.85 33.00
C GLN A 21 12.87 23.42 32.81
N VAL A 22 12.43 22.79 33.88
CA VAL A 22 11.84 21.44 33.84
C VAL A 22 10.57 21.43 32.97
N ALA A 23 9.72 22.45 33.10
CA ALA A 23 8.51 22.55 32.30
C ALA A 23 8.83 22.72 30.80
N VAL A 24 9.84 23.50 30.45
CA VAL A 24 10.31 23.66 29.06
C VAL A 24 10.87 22.34 28.52
N ALA A 25 11.76 21.70 29.29
CA ALA A 25 12.35 20.41 28.89
C ALA A 25 11.29 19.32 28.72
N TYR A 26 10.31 19.26 29.60
CA TYR A 26 9.18 18.33 29.51
C TYR A 26 8.32 18.58 28.26
N ARG A 27 8.00 19.84 27.98
CA ARG A 27 7.24 20.23 26.80
C ARG A 27 8.02 19.90 25.51
N GLN A 28 9.30 20.17 25.47
CA GLN A 28 10.16 19.84 24.34
C GLN A 28 10.20 18.31 24.10
N ARG A 29 10.31 17.51 25.18
CA ARG A 29 10.25 16.05 25.08
C ARG A 29 8.92 15.55 24.55
N GLN A 30 7.81 16.12 25.00
CA GLN A 30 6.48 15.76 24.46
C GLN A 30 6.34 16.07 22.96
N LEU A 31 6.83 17.24 22.54
CA LEU A 31 6.79 17.61 21.12
C LEU A 31 7.66 16.68 20.26
N LEU A 32 8.85 16.31 20.74
CA LEU A 32 9.70 15.34 20.05
C LEU A 32 9.07 13.95 19.96
N GLN A 33 8.42 13.50 21.03
CA GLN A 33 7.71 12.23 21.03
C GLN A 33 6.50 12.24 20.08
N ALA A 34 5.73 13.32 20.07
CA ALA A 34 4.61 13.49 19.15
C ALA A 34 5.08 13.54 17.68
N ALA A 35 6.17 14.26 17.40
CA ALA A 35 6.76 14.31 16.07
C ALA A 35 7.28 12.94 15.64
N ALA A 36 7.97 12.22 16.52
CA ALA A 36 8.47 10.87 16.24
C ALA A 36 7.34 9.85 15.98
N ALA A 37 6.19 10.02 16.62
CA ALA A 37 5.02 9.16 16.37
C ALA A 37 4.28 9.51 15.07
N ALA A 38 4.36 10.77 14.61
CA ALA A 38 3.69 11.20 13.39
C ALA A 38 4.43 10.77 12.10
N VAL A 39 5.76 10.63 12.14
CA VAL A 39 6.58 10.25 10.98
C VAL A 39 6.17 8.90 10.39
N PRO A 40 6.10 7.79 11.15
CA PRO A 40 5.75 6.49 10.59
C PRO A 40 4.33 6.45 10.02
N LEU A 41 3.40 7.21 10.58
CA LEU A 41 2.05 7.30 10.06
C LEU A 41 2.01 8.02 8.70
N ALA A 42 2.75 9.11 8.56
CA ALA A 42 2.85 9.84 7.31
C ALA A 42 3.56 9.02 6.21
N GLU A 43 4.57 8.22 6.58
CA GLU A 43 5.24 7.31 5.65
C GLU A 43 4.32 6.17 5.19
N ALA A 44 3.56 5.57 6.11
CA ALA A 44 2.57 4.54 5.79
C ALA A 44 1.48 5.06 4.85
N ASP A 45 1.00 6.29 5.06
CA ASP A 45 -0.01 6.91 4.20
C ASP A 45 0.54 7.23 2.79
N ARG A 46 1.78 7.73 2.72
CA ARG A 46 2.47 7.95 1.43
C ARG A 46 2.65 6.65 0.66
N MET A 47 3.08 5.59 1.34
CA MET A 47 3.25 4.27 0.73
C MET A 47 1.92 3.70 0.24
N ARG A 48 0.86 3.83 1.02
CA ARG A 48 -0.50 3.44 0.63
C ARG A 48 -0.95 4.19 -0.62
N THR A 49 -0.75 5.51 -0.66
CA THR A 49 -1.11 6.34 -1.82
C THR A 49 -0.31 5.95 -3.07
N ALA A 50 1.00 5.71 -2.92
CA ALA A 50 1.84 5.26 -4.03
C ALA A 50 1.40 3.89 -4.58
N LEU A 51 1.08 2.93 -3.70
CA LEU A 51 0.54 1.62 -4.07
C LEU A 51 -0.77 1.74 -4.84
N LEU A 52 -1.72 2.55 -4.35
CA LEU A 52 -3.01 2.75 -5.02
C LEU A 52 -2.84 3.38 -6.41
N ASN A 53 -1.90 4.31 -6.55
CA ASN A 53 -1.60 4.93 -7.84
C ASN A 53 -0.97 3.93 -8.82
N ALA A 54 -0.01 3.11 -8.36
CA ALA A 54 0.60 2.06 -9.16
C ALA A 54 -0.43 1.03 -9.64
N VAL A 55 -1.24 0.49 -8.70
CA VAL A 55 -2.33 -0.43 -9.02
C VAL A 55 -3.33 0.18 -10.00
N GLY A 56 -3.70 1.45 -9.78
CA GLY A 56 -4.62 2.16 -10.69
C GLY A 56 -4.07 2.33 -12.10
N HIS A 57 -2.75 2.51 -12.23
CA HIS A 57 -2.07 2.55 -13.53
C HIS A 57 -2.07 1.17 -14.20
N ASP A 58 -1.69 0.14 -13.45
CA ASP A 58 -1.56 -1.23 -13.97
C ASP A 58 -2.90 -1.85 -14.37
N LEU A 59 -4.00 -1.48 -13.71
CA LEU A 59 -5.36 -1.85 -14.10
C LEU A 59 -5.83 -1.09 -15.35
N ARG A 60 -5.40 0.16 -15.54
CA ARG A 60 -5.86 0.99 -16.67
C ARG A 60 -5.36 0.48 -18.01
N THR A 61 -4.15 -0.05 -18.06
CA THR A 61 -3.52 -0.53 -19.30
C THR A 61 -4.30 -1.68 -19.93
N PRO A 62 -4.53 -2.82 -19.26
CA PRO A 62 -5.31 -3.92 -19.83
C PRO A 62 -6.77 -3.52 -20.09
N LEU A 63 -7.36 -2.70 -19.22
CA LEU A 63 -8.73 -2.21 -19.44
C LEU A 63 -8.83 -1.38 -20.74
N ALA A 64 -7.85 -0.52 -20.99
CA ALA A 64 -7.81 0.27 -22.23
C ALA A 64 -7.62 -0.61 -23.46
N ALA A 65 -6.78 -1.66 -23.38
CA ALA A 65 -6.58 -2.62 -24.47
C ALA A 65 -7.86 -3.39 -24.78
N ALA A 66 -8.52 -3.97 -23.77
CA ALA A 66 -9.80 -4.66 -23.98
C ALA A 66 -10.86 -3.73 -24.55
N LYS A 67 -10.96 -2.51 -24.04
CA LYS A 67 -11.91 -1.50 -24.55
C LYS A 67 -11.61 -1.10 -25.99
N ALA A 68 -10.34 -0.95 -26.37
CA ALA A 68 -9.93 -0.62 -27.74
C ALA A 68 -10.32 -1.74 -28.72
N ALA A 69 -10.05 -3.00 -28.34
CA ALA A 69 -10.42 -4.17 -29.16
C ALA A 69 -11.93 -4.26 -29.37
N VAL A 70 -12.72 -4.14 -28.31
CA VAL A 70 -14.18 -4.14 -28.38
C VAL A 70 -14.73 -2.94 -29.18
N SER A 71 -14.12 -1.76 -29.01
CA SER A 71 -14.53 -0.56 -29.76
C SER A 71 -14.21 -0.68 -31.24
N GLY A 72 -13.05 -1.29 -31.58
CA GLY A 72 -12.70 -1.62 -32.95
C GLY A 72 -13.74 -2.52 -33.60
N LEU A 73 -14.11 -3.61 -32.94
CA LEU A 73 -15.14 -4.55 -33.44
C LEU A 73 -16.52 -3.91 -33.63
N ARG A 74 -16.84 -2.87 -32.87
CA ARG A 74 -18.12 -2.14 -32.94
C ARG A 74 -18.10 -0.96 -33.89
N SER A 75 -16.97 -0.65 -34.52
CA SER A 75 -16.85 0.51 -35.38
C SER A 75 -17.75 0.37 -36.61
N PRO A 76 -18.69 1.30 -36.84
CA PRO A 76 -19.54 1.25 -38.03
C PRO A 76 -18.71 1.51 -39.30
N GLY A 77 -18.98 0.73 -40.36
CA GLY A 77 -18.34 0.90 -41.65
C GLY A 77 -17.04 0.13 -41.86
N ILE A 78 -16.57 -0.64 -40.86
CA ILE A 78 -15.45 -1.56 -41.03
C ILE A 78 -15.98 -2.98 -41.12
N THR A 79 -15.68 -3.64 -42.25
CA THR A 79 -15.93 -5.10 -42.40
C THR A 79 -14.66 -5.84 -42.03
N TRP A 80 -14.64 -6.40 -40.83
CA TRP A 80 -13.51 -7.19 -40.36
C TRP A 80 -13.48 -8.57 -41.03
N SER A 81 -12.28 -9.05 -41.41
CA SER A 81 -12.10 -10.45 -41.77
C SER A 81 -12.37 -11.35 -40.55
N TYR A 82 -12.55 -12.65 -40.78
CA TYR A 82 -12.70 -13.61 -39.68
C TYR A 82 -11.45 -13.64 -38.79
N GLU A 83 -10.26 -13.55 -39.41
CA GLU A 83 -8.96 -13.56 -38.74
C GLU A 83 -8.76 -12.30 -37.90
N ASP A 84 -8.99 -11.12 -38.45
CA ASP A 84 -8.86 -9.85 -37.71
C ASP A 84 -9.83 -9.79 -36.52
N ARG A 85 -11.06 -10.32 -36.71
CA ARG A 85 -12.05 -10.40 -35.63
C ARG A 85 -11.61 -11.34 -34.52
N ALA A 86 -11.04 -12.50 -34.90
CA ALA A 86 -10.53 -13.48 -33.94
C ALA A 86 -9.34 -12.91 -33.15
N GLU A 87 -8.43 -12.17 -33.83
CA GLU A 87 -7.30 -11.48 -33.21
C GLU A 87 -7.77 -10.41 -32.22
N LEU A 88 -8.69 -9.54 -32.60
CA LEU A 88 -9.23 -8.52 -31.71
C LEU A 88 -9.93 -9.11 -30.48
N LEU A 89 -10.66 -10.22 -30.63
CA LEU A 89 -11.28 -10.93 -29.51
C LEU A 89 -10.22 -11.56 -28.61
N GLY A 90 -9.19 -12.20 -29.18
CA GLY A 90 -8.07 -12.74 -28.43
C GLY A 90 -7.35 -11.69 -27.60
N ASN A 91 -7.05 -10.54 -28.20
CA ASN A 91 -6.44 -9.41 -27.51
C ASN A 91 -7.31 -8.88 -26.35
N ALA A 92 -8.63 -8.87 -26.51
CA ALA A 92 -9.54 -8.48 -25.45
C ALA A 92 -9.55 -9.49 -24.30
N ASP A 93 -9.55 -10.78 -24.62
CA ASP A 93 -9.56 -11.89 -23.67
C ASP A 93 -8.26 -11.91 -22.84
N GLU A 94 -7.10 -11.84 -23.47
CA GLU A 94 -5.80 -11.72 -22.79
C GLU A 94 -5.74 -10.51 -21.84
N ALA A 95 -6.27 -9.37 -22.28
CA ALA A 95 -6.29 -8.17 -21.47
C ALA A 95 -7.19 -8.34 -20.23
N LEU A 96 -8.31 -9.03 -20.35
CA LEU A 96 -9.21 -9.34 -19.25
C LEU A 96 -8.60 -10.37 -18.28
N ASP A 97 -7.87 -11.36 -18.77
CA ASP A 97 -7.16 -12.34 -17.94
C ASP A 97 -6.08 -11.67 -17.10
N ARG A 98 -5.29 -10.77 -17.69
CA ARG A 98 -4.30 -9.97 -16.95
C ARG A 98 -4.98 -9.12 -15.85
N LEU A 99 -6.11 -8.54 -16.16
CA LEU A 99 -6.88 -7.74 -15.20
C LEU A 99 -7.41 -8.58 -14.05
N SER A 100 -7.90 -9.78 -14.34
CA SER A 100 -8.36 -10.77 -13.36
C SER A 100 -7.23 -11.19 -12.41
N THR A 101 -6.04 -11.44 -12.96
CA THR A 101 -4.84 -11.76 -12.17
C THR A 101 -4.44 -10.62 -11.24
N LEU A 102 -4.42 -9.38 -11.74
CA LEU A 102 -4.11 -8.19 -10.92
C LEU A 102 -5.10 -8.00 -9.77
N VAL A 103 -6.40 -8.20 -10.02
CA VAL A 103 -7.44 -8.11 -8.99
C VAL A 103 -7.25 -9.21 -7.94
N THR A 104 -6.97 -10.44 -8.35
CA THR A 104 -6.71 -11.56 -7.44
C THR A 104 -5.51 -11.27 -6.53
N ASN A 105 -4.40 -10.82 -7.11
CA ASN A 105 -3.20 -10.45 -6.36
C ASN A 105 -3.46 -9.32 -5.35
N LEU A 106 -4.28 -8.33 -5.72
CA LEU A 106 -4.65 -7.24 -4.83
C LEU A 106 -5.52 -7.72 -3.66
N LEU A 107 -6.46 -8.64 -3.91
CA LEU A 107 -7.29 -9.25 -2.87
C LEU A 107 -6.45 -10.09 -1.90
N ASP A 108 -5.50 -10.84 -2.42
CA ASP A 108 -4.58 -11.64 -1.59
C ASP A 108 -3.65 -10.77 -0.76
N LEU A 109 -3.13 -9.68 -1.31
CA LEU A 109 -2.38 -8.68 -0.57
C LEU A 109 -3.23 -8.06 0.55
N SER A 110 -4.49 -7.73 0.27
CA SER A 110 -5.43 -7.20 1.27
C SER A 110 -5.69 -8.19 2.40
N ARG A 111 -5.82 -9.49 2.09
CA ARG A 111 -5.98 -10.56 3.08
C ARG A 111 -4.73 -10.75 3.94
N LEU A 112 -3.55 -10.66 3.32
CA LEU A 112 -2.26 -10.68 4.03
C LEU A 112 -2.16 -9.54 5.04
N GLN A 113 -2.48 -8.31 4.60
CA GLN A 113 -2.43 -7.12 5.45
C GLN A 113 -3.46 -7.16 6.59
N ALA A 114 -4.61 -7.77 6.37
CA ALA A 114 -5.63 -7.98 7.39
C ALA A 114 -5.29 -9.12 8.38
N GLY A 115 -4.16 -9.84 8.18
CA GLY A 115 -3.82 -11.03 8.98
C GLY A 115 -4.79 -12.20 8.79
N ALA A 116 -5.62 -12.15 7.74
CA ALA A 116 -6.65 -13.14 7.46
C ALA A 116 -6.12 -14.35 6.68
N LEU A 117 -4.87 -14.31 6.22
CA LEU A 117 -4.23 -15.45 5.57
C LEU A 117 -3.65 -16.39 6.62
N SER A 118 -4.34 -17.52 6.80
CA SER A 118 -3.81 -18.64 7.59
C SER A 118 -2.76 -19.37 6.75
N VAL A 119 -1.49 -19.01 6.94
CA VAL A 119 -0.38 -19.73 6.32
C VAL A 119 -0.16 -21.02 7.09
N VAL A 120 -0.51 -22.16 6.50
CA VAL A 120 -0.17 -23.49 7.04
C VAL A 120 1.15 -23.92 6.38
N PRO A 121 2.29 -23.84 7.09
CA PRO A 121 3.57 -24.25 6.54
C PRO A 121 3.54 -25.75 6.24
N ARG A 122 3.87 -26.11 5.00
CA ARG A 122 4.06 -27.50 4.57
C ARG A 122 5.50 -27.65 4.07
N PRO A 123 6.18 -28.76 4.38
CA PRO A 123 7.43 -29.06 3.73
C PRO A 123 7.19 -29.26 2.22
N VAL A 124 7.84 -28.45 1.40
CA VAL A 124 7.76 -28.50 -0.07
C VAL A 124 9.16 -28.73 -0.58
N GLY A 125 9.32 -29.60 -1.58
CA GLY A 125 10.60 -29.82 -2.26
C GLY A 125 11.03 -28.54 -3.01
N LEU A 126 12.32 -28.21 -2.96
CA LEU A 126 12.87 -27.07 -3.70
C LEU A 126 12.68 -27.21 -5.22
N ASP A 127 12.74 -28.43 -5.72
CA ASP A 127 12.46 -28.82 -7.11
C ASP A 127 11.04 -28.51 -7.55
N ASP A 128 10.05 -28.74 -6.66
CA ASP A 128 8.64 -28.38 -6.92
C ASP A 128 8.46 -26.87 -7.00
N VAL A 129 9.09 -26.11 -6.10
CA VAL A 129 9.00 -24.63 -6.09
C VAL A 129 9.64 -24.03 -7.34
N VAL A 130 10.82 -24.54 -7.74
CA VAL A 130 11.51 -24.08 -8.96
C VAL A 130 10.70 -24.40 -10.20
N SER A 131 10.14 -25.59 -10.28
CA SER A 131 9.30 -26.01 -11.41
C SER A 131 8.04 -25.17 -11.54
N MET A 132 7.36 -24.84 -10.44
CA MET A 132 6.22 -23.95 -10.43
C MET A 132 6.58 -22.52 -10.85
N ALA A 133 7.70 -21.98 -10.38
CA ALA A 133 8.15 -20.64 -10.74
C ALA A 133 8.46 -20.52 -12.22
N LEU A 134 9.17 -21.50 -12.80
CA LEU A 134 9.51 -21.53 -14.23
C LEU A 134 8.28 -21.67 -15.14
N HIS A 135 7.27 -22.42 -14.71
CA HIS A 135 6.00 -22.53 -15.45
C HIS A 135 5.18 -21.24 -15.44
N HIS A 136 5.31 -20.44 -14.39
CA HIS A 136 4.57 -19.17 -14.26
C HIS A 136 5.20 -18.02 -15.09
N GLU A 137 6.51 -18.10 -15.38
CA GLU A 137 7.19 -17.13 -16.25
C GLU A 137 7.09 -17.47 -17.74
N ALA A 138 6.67 -18.69 -18.10
CA ALA A 138 6.57 -19.15 -19.47
C ALA A 138 5.18 -18.93 -20.12
N GLN A 139 4.25 -18.32 -19.40
CA GLN A 139 2.93 -17.90 -19.87
C GLN A 139 2.86 -16.39 -20.00
#